data_c76c3b6ed84f8a40ec496b8eb66013e0
#
_entry.id   c76c3b6ed84f8a40ec496b8eb66013e0
#
_cell.length_a   1.000
_cell.length_b   1.000
_cell.length_c   1.000
_cell.angle_alpha   90.00
_cell.angle_beta   90.00
_cell.angle_gamma   90.00
#
_symmetry.space_group_name_H-M   'P 1'
#
loop_
_entity.id
_entity.type
_entity.pdbx_description
1 polymer ?
#
loop_
_entity_poly.entity_id
_entity_poly.type
_entity_poly.pdbx_seq_one_letter_code
_entity_poly.pdbx_strand_id
1 'polypeptide(L)'
;MNYSKNILETIGNTPLVRLNTITQDIPALVLAKIESFNPGNSIKDRMAIKMVEDAELDGRLKPGGVIIEGTSGNTGMGLALAAIVKGYSLICVSNDKQSKEKFDVLRAMGAEVVVCPTAVAPEDPRSYYSVSKRLSEETPNSWYVNQYDNPSNSLAHYQQTGPEIWNQTDGKITHFVVGVGTGGTISGVAKYLKEKNPDIKIWGIDTYGSVFKKYHETGIFDEKEIYPYITEGIGEDILPENVNFKLIDQFEKVTDKDAALYTRKLAREEGVFAGNSCGAAVKGLLQLKEHF
;
A
#
# COMPACT_ATOMS: atom_id res chain seq x y z
N MET A 1 -20.40 -26.50 -8.59
CA MET A 1 -19.96 -26.10 -7.25
C MET A 1 -19.35 -24.70 -7.39
N ASN A 2 -19.58 -23.82 -6.43
CA ASN A 2 -18.97 -22.50 -6.41
C ASN A 2 -17.81 -22.53 -5.39
N TYR A 3 -16.56 -22.50 -5.88
CA TYR A 3 -15.35 -22.52 -5.07
C TYR A 3 -14.19 -21.88 -5.83
N SER A 4 -13.25 -21.28 -5.10
CA SER A 4 -11.99 -20.77 -5.66
C SER A 4 -10.99 -21.90 -5.85
N LYS A 5 -10.28 -21.93 -6.98
CA LYS A 5 -9.29 -22.97 -7.28
C LYS A 5 -8.04 -22.88 -6.40
N ASN A 6 -7.70 -21.67 -6.00
CA ASN A 6 -6.59 -21.38 -5.10
C ASN A 6 -6.86 -20.04 -4.37
N ILE A 7 -5.98 -19.72 -3.42
CA ILE A 7 -6.13 -18.56 -2.55
C ILE A 7 -6.06 -17.22 -3.32
N LEU A 8 -5.40 -17.16 -4.46
CA LEU A 8 -5.27 -15.91 -5.24
C LEU A 8 -6.62 -15.46 -5.83
N GLU A 9 -7.52 -16.39 -6.11
CA GLU A 9 -8.88 -16.07 -6.62
C GLU A 9 -9.79 -15.42 -5.56
N THR A 10 -9.33 -15.33 -4.31
CA THR A 10 -10.04 -14.64 -3.22
C THR A 10 -9.57 -13.21 -3.01
N ILE A 11 -8.56 -12.75 -3.76
CA ILE A 11 -8.05 -11.38 -3.70
C ILE A 11 -9.08 -10.43 -4.33
N GLY A 12 -9.32 -9.31 -3.66
CA GLY A 12 -10.27 -8.31 -4.14
C GLY A 12 -11.71 -8.55 -3.69
N ASN A 13 -12.66 -7.86 -4.31
CA ASN A 13 -14.07 -7.86 -3.93
C ASN A 13 -14.31 -7.61 -2.45
N THR A 14 -13.46 -6.81 -1.84
CA THR A 14 -13.50 -6.49 -0.42
C THR A 14 -14.73 -5.64 -0.09
N PRO A 15 -15.31 -5.78 1.12
CA PRO A 15 -16.52 -5.06 1.46
C PRO A 15 -16.28 -3.56 1.69
N LEU A 16 -17.32 -2.75 1.40
CA LEU A 16 -17.47 -1.41 1.93
C LEU A 16 -18.32 -1.47 3.21
N VAL A 17 -17.83 -0.88 4.28
CA VAL A 17 -18.51 -0.82 5.58
C VAL A 17 -18.74 0.63 5.97
N ARG A 18 -19.96 0.98 6.34
CA ARG A 18 -20.27 2.32 6.86
C ARG A 18 -19.61 2.50 8.24
N LEU A 19 -18.90 3.60 8.39
CA LEU A 19 -18.46 4.08 9.70
C LEU A 19 -19.59 4.92 10.30
N ASN A 20 -19.96 4.64 11.53
CA ASN A 20 -21.12 5.25 12.17
C ASN A 20 -20.74 6.14 13.33
N THR A 21 -20.04 5.60 14.32
CA THR A 21 -19.73 6.29 15.58
C THR A 21 -18.60 7.29 15.40
N ILE A 22 -17.51 6.85 14.76
CA ILE A 22 -16.28 7.66 14.63
C ILE A 22 -16.46 8.83 13.65
N THR A 23 -17.46 8.77 12.79
CA THR A 23 -17.76 9.79 11.76
C THR A 23 -19.08 10.51 11.96
N GLN A 24 -19.71 10.40 13.15
CA GLN A 24 -21.03 10.96 13.43
C GLN A 24 -21.14 12.48 13.21
N ASP A 25 -20.03 13.22 13.33
CA ASP A 25 -19.97 14.67 13.13
C ASP A 25 -19.68 15.07 11.67
N ILE A 26 -19.64 14.11 10.74
CA ILE A 26 -19.44 14.38 9.32
C ILE A 26 -20.79 14.34 8.60
N PRO A 27 -21.21 15.42 7.91
CA PRO A 27 -22.49 15.47 7.19
C PRO A 27 -22.45 14.73 5.85
N ALA A 28 -21.76 13.60 5.79
CA ALA A 28 -21.63 12.75 4.61
C ALA A 28 -21.65 11.27 4.99
N LEU A 29 -22.00 10.42 4.04
CA LEU A 29 -21.89 8.97 4.18
C LEU A 29 -20.43 8.56 4.05
N VAL A 30 -19.82 8.12 5.15
CA VAL A 30 -18.43 7.65 5.17
C VAL A 30 -18.39 6.12 5.11
N LEU A 31 -17.71 5.59 4.09
CA LEU A 31 -17.55 4.17 3.83
C LEU A 31 -16.07 3.78 3.89
N ALA A 32 -15.75 2.76 4.67
CA ALA A 32 -14.42 2.17 4.72
C ALA A 32 -14.35 0.92 3.83
N LYS A 33 -13.41 0.89 2.89
CA LYS A 33 -13.11 -0.31 2.11
C LYS A 33 -12.14 -1.18 2.89
N ILE A 34 -12.61 -2.34 3.35
CA ILE A 34 -11.89 -3.19 4.32
C ILE A 34 -10.94 -4.13 3.59
N GLU A 35 -9.76 -3.65 3.26
CA GLU A 35 -8.73 -4.39 2.50
C GLU A 35 -8.03 -5.49 3.32
N SER A 36 -8.21 -5.54 4.63
CA SER A 36 -7.76 -6.67 5.47
C SER A 36 -8.53 -7.97 5.20
N PHE A 37 -9.59 -7.95 4.40
CA PHE A 37 -10.29 -9.14 3.92
C PHE A 37 -9.56 -9.86 2.78
N ASN A 38 -8.53 -9.25 2.19
CA ASN A 38 -7.65 -10.00 1.30
C ASN A 38 -6.90 -11.10 2.06
N PRO A 39 -6.54 -12.22 1.42
CA PRO A 39 -5.93 -13.38 2.10
C PRO A 39 -4.58 -13.08 2.78
N GLY A 40 -3.80 -12.12 2.27
CA GLY A 40 -2.58 -11.59 2.90
C GLY A 40 -2.83 -10.43 3.87
N ASN A 41 -4.09 -10.17 4.22
CA ASN A 41 -4.56 -9.17 5.18
C ASN A 41 -4.27 -7.71 4.80
N SER A 42 -4.05 -7.41 3.53
CA SER A 42 -3.84 -6.02 3.08
C SER A 42 -4.17 -5.79 1.61
N ILE A 43 -4.26 -4.52 1.23
CA ILE A 43 -4.42 -4.08 -0.16
C ILE A 43 -3.24 -4.49 -1.06
N LYS A 44 -2.10 -4.82 -0.47
CA LYS A 44 -0.88 -5.17 -1.22
C LYS A 44 -1.00 -6.47 -1.99
N ASP A 45 -1.92 -7.37 -1.62
CA ASP A 45 -2.18 -8.59 -2.36
C ASP A 45 -2.56 -8.32 -3.81
N ARG A 46 -3.36 -7.26 -4.03
CA ARG A 46 -3.84 -6.86 -5.36
C ARG A 46 -2.69 -6.50 -6.31
N MET A 47 -1.79 -5.64 -5.85
CA MET A 47 -0.66 -5.23 -6.67
C MET A 47 0.38 -6.34 -6.80
N ALA A 48 0.60 -7.15 -5.76
CA ALA A 48 1.58 -8.22 -5.78
C ALA A 48 1.26 -9.25 -6.87
N ILE A 49 0.02 -9.74 -6.93
CA ILE A 49 -0.37 -10.69 -7.97
C ILE A 49 -0.28 -10.07 -9.37
N LYS A 50 -0.71 -8.81 -9.54
CA LYS A 50 -0.64 -8.12 -10.83
C LYS A 50 0.80 -7.94 -11.31
N MET A 51 1.72 -7.52 -10.42
CA MET A 51 3.13 -7.37 -10.77
C MET A 51 3.76 -8.71 -11.18
N VAL A 52 3.43 -9.79 -10.47
CA VAL A 52 3.91 -11.14 -10.82
C VAL A 52 3.35 -11.58 -12.18
N GLU A 53 2.06 -11.43 -12.42
CA GLU A 53 1.42 -11.83 -13.68
C GLU A 53 1.95 -11.05 -14.90
N ASP A 54 2.17 -9.75 -14.75
CA ASP A 54 2.76 -8.93 -15.81
C ASP A 54 4.22 -9.31 -16.08
N ALA A 55 4.99 -9.62 -15.02
CA ALA A 55 6.37 -10.08 -15.18
C ALA A 55 6.48 -11.48 -15.82
N GLU A 56 5.52 -12.37 -15.58
CA GLU A 56 5.39 -13.64 -16.29
C GLU A 56 5.07 -13.42 -17.78
N LEU A 57 4.11 -12.52 -18.04
CA LEU A 57 3.61 -12.25 -19.39
C LEU A 57 4.70 -11.64 -20.29
N ASP A 58 5.51 -10.73 -19.75
CA ASP A 58 6.58 -10.06 -20.50
C ASP A 58 7.95 -10.76 -20.40
N GLY A 59 8.02 -11.88 -19.67
CA GLY A 59 9.22 -12.74 -19.58
C GLY A 59 10.29 -12.25 -18.62
N ARG A 60 10.05 -11.21 -17.80
CA ARG A 60 10.95 -10.79 -16.72
C ARG A 60 11.03 -11.83 -15.61
N LEU A 61 9.92 -12.49 -15.29
CA LEU A 61 9.87 -13.62 -14.35
C LEU A 61 9.64 -14.93 -15.10
N LYS A 62 10.59 -15.85 -15.01
CA LYS A 62 10.56 -17.14 -15.69
C LYS A 62 10.17 -18.26 -14.72
N PRO A 63 9.61 -19.39 -15.21
CA PRO A 63 9.26 -20.52 -14.37
C PRO A 63 10.39 -20.97 -13.44
N GLY A 64 10.07 -21.23 -12.17
CA GLY A 64 11.04 -21.59 -11.14
C GLY A 64 11.97 -20.45 -10.72
N GLY A 65 11.67 -19.24 -11.12
CA GLY A 65 12.48 -18.05 -10.78
C GLY A 65 12.40 -17.65 -9.32
N VAL A 66 13.24 -16.66 -8.97
CA VAL A 66 13.30 -16.07 -7.63
C VAL A 66 12.76 -14.65 -7.67
N ILE A 67 11.70 -14.39 -6.91
CA ILE A 67 11.14 -13.05 -6.70
C ILE A 67 11.93 -12.37 -5.58
N ILE A 68 12.40 -11.14 -5.81
CA ILE A 68 13.16 -10.37 -4.81
C ILE A 68 12.48 -9.02 -4.63
N GLU A 69 12.22 -8.63 -3.37
CA GLU A 69 11.62 -7.34 -3.05
C GLU A 69 12.12 -6.75 -1.75
N GLY A 70 12.36 -5.42 -1.78
CA GLY A 70 12.55 -4.60 -0.59
C GLY A 70 11.20 -4.25 0.02
N THR A 71 10.85 -4.87 1.17
CA THR A 71 9.50 -4.71 1.72
C THR A 71 9.46 -4.72 3.25
N SER A 72 8.58 -3.89 3.80
CA SER A 72 8.28 -3.87 5.23
C SER A 72 7.30 -4.96 5.71
N GLY A 73 6.80 -5.84 4.80
CA GLY A 73 5.96 -6.97 5.19
C GLY A 73 4.74 -7.21 4.31
N ASN A 74 3.82 -6.24 4.16
CA ASN A 74 2.55 -6.47 3.45
C ASN A 74 2.73 -6.84 1.97
N THR A 75 3.63 -6.18 1.27
CA THR A 75 3.95 -6.56 -0.12
C THR A 75 4.58 -7.96 -0.17
N GLY A 76 5.48 -8.25 0.78
CA GLY A 76 6.06 -9.59 0.92
C GLY A 76 5.00 -10.68 1.12
N MET A 77 3.94 -10.40 1.89
CA MET A 77 2.82 -11.33 2.07
C MET A 77 2.09 -11.61 0.75
N GLY A 78 1.73 -10.57 0.00
CA GLY A 78 1.08 -10.74 -1.31
C GLY A 78 1.98 -11.49 -2.31
N LEU A 79 3.28 -11.19 -2.33
CA LEU A 79 4.26 -11.90 -3.15
C LEU A 79 4.43 -13.36 -2.70
N ALA A 80 4.38 -13.65 -1.39
CA ALA A 80 4.46 -15.01 -0.87
C ALA A 80 3.27 -15.86 -1.34
N LEU A 81 2.04 -15.31 -1.29
CA LEU A 81 0.85 -15.98 -1.82
C LEU A 81 1.03 -16.32 -3.31
N ALA A 82 1.49 -15.37 -4.11
CA ALA A 82 1.75 -15.59 -5.53
C ALA A 82 2.86 -16.64 -5.76
N ALA A 83 3.96 -16.53 -5.03
CA ALA A 83 5.09 -17.45 -5.13
C ALA A 83 4.69 -18.90 -4.80
N ILE A 84 3.95 -19.14 -3.73
CA ILE A 84 3.47 -20.47 -3.32
C ILE A 84 2.58 -21.07 -4.42
N VAL A 85 1.60 -20.33 -4.91
CA VAL A 85 0.63 -20.86 -5.88
C VAL A 85 1.25 -21.09 -7.26
N LYS A 86 2.21 -20.24 -7.65
CA LYS A 86 2.82 -20.26 -8.98
C LYS A 86 4.18 -20.98 -9.03
N GLY A 87 4.71 -21.44 -7.89
CA GLY A 87 5.95 -22.23 -7.81
C GLY A 87 7.23 -21.42 -7.94
N TYR A 88 7.26 -20.21 -7.38
CA TYR A 88 8.45 -19.36 -7.30
C TYR A 88 9.09 -19.42 -5.91
N SER A 89 10.39 -19.09 -5.84
CA SER A 89 11.05 -18.75 -4.58
C SER A 89 10.90 -17.26 -4.29
N LEU A 90 10.94 -16.85 -3.02
CA LEU A 90 10.80 -15.47 -2.61
C LEU A 90 11.89 -15.07 -1.61
N ILE A 91 12.57 -13.96 -1.89
CA ILE A 91 13.49 -13.29 -0.97
C ILE A 91 12.91 -11.91 -0.63
N CYS A 92 12.58 -11.71 0.64
CA CYS A 92 12.15 -10.41 1.17
C CYS A 92 13.33 -9.73 1.87
N VAL A 93 13.71 -8.56 1.40
CA VAL A 93 14.73 -7.73 2.04
C VAL A 93 14.04 -6.66 2.86
N SER A 94 14.31 -6.60 4.14
CA SER A 94 13.64 -5.70 5.08
C SER A 94 14.64 -5.01 5.99
N ASN A 95 14.18 -4.07 6.79
CA ASN A 95 15.02 -3.39 7.77
C ASN A 95 14.68 -3.83 9.20
N ASP A 96 15.63 -3.61 10.11
CA ASP A 96 15.53 -4.01 11.52
C ASP A 96 14.52 -3.20 12.36
N LYS A 97 13.88 -2.18 11.77
CA LYS A 97 12.77 -1.42 12.38
C LYS A 97 11.46 -2.23 12.44
N GLN A 98 11.33 -3.22 11.57
CA GLN A 98 10.09 -3.99 11.45
C GLN A 98 9.93 -4.98 12.61
N SER A 99 8.68 -5.28 12.97
CA SER A 99 8.40 -6.23 14.04
C SER A 99 8.81 -7.66 13.67
N LYS A 100 9.24 -8.42 14.68
CA LYS A 100 9.65 -9.82 14.52
C LYS A 100 8.53 -10.67 13.93
N GLU A 101 7.29 -10.41 14.32
CA GLU A 101 6.12 -11.15 13.86
C GLU A 101 5.96 -11.09 12.33
N LYS A 102 6.28 -9.96 11.70
CA LYS A 102 6.25 -9.84 10.24
C LYS A 102 7.25 -10.77 9.57
N PHE A 103 8.47 -10.85 10.12
CA PHE A 103 9.48 -11.76 9.59
C PHE A 103 9.10 -13.22 9.81
N ASP A 104 8.54 -13.54 10.98
CA ASP A 104 8.12 -14.91 11.30
C ASP A 104 6.99 -15.37 10.36
N VAL A 105 6.03 -14.50 10.04
CA VAL A 105 4.98 -14.81 9.08
C VAL A 105 5.53 -15.04 7.67
N LEU A 106 6.43 -14.18 7.18
CA LEU A 106 7.04 -14.36 5.86
C LEU A 106 7.84 -15.68 5.77
N ARG A 107 8.60 -16.02 6.83
CA ARG A 107 9.32 -17.29 6.91
C ARG A 107 8.39 -18.49 6.96
N ALA A 108 7.28 -18.39 7.71
CA ALA A 108 6.25 -19.43 7.75
C ALA A 108 5.60 -19.65 6.37
N MET A 109 5.52 -18.62 5.54
CA MET A 109 5.07 -18.67 4.15
C MET A 109 6.17 -19.13 3.18
N GLY A 110 7.35 -19.52 3.67
CA GLY A 110 8.45 -20.07 2.86
C GLY A 110 9.38 -19.02 2.23
N ALA A 111 9.25 -17.74 2.58
CA ALA A 111 10.15 -16.71 2.10
C ALA A 111 11.47 -16.72 2.87
N GLU A 112 12.57 -16.48 2.18
CA GLU A 112 13.82 -16.06 2.79
C GLU A 112 13.71 -14.58 3.21
N VAL A 113 14.14 -14.24 4.43
CA VAL A 113 14.09 -12.87 4.95
C VAL A 113 15.48 -12.39 5.29
N VAL A 114 15.95 -11.38 4.53
CA VAL A 114 17.21 -10.68 4.75
C VAL A 114 16.94 -9.39 5.50
N VAL A 115 17.60 -9.18 6.65
CA VAL A 115 17.40 -8.00 7.50
C VAL A 115 18.58 -7.06 7.37
N CYS A 116 18.31 -5.81 7.00
CA CYS A 116 19.26 -4.72 6.80
C CYS A 116 19.15 -3.67 7.92
N PRO A 117 20.18 -2.87 8.18
CA PRO A 117 20.10 -1.78 9.14
C PRO A 117 19.18 -0.65 8.61
N THR A 118 18.37 -0.06 9.50
CA THR A 118 17.54 1.10 9.18
C THR A 118 18.34 2.41 9.18
N ALA A 119 19.34 2.54 10.06
CA ALA A 119 20.08 3.78 10.28
C ALA A 119 21.20 3.99 9.25
N VAL A 120 20.85 3.89 7.96
CA VAL A 120 21.78 4.10 6.82
C VAL A 120 21.05 4.86 5.72
N ALA A 121 21.80 5.64 4.91
CA ALA A 121 21.25 6.32 3.74
C ALA A 121 20.75 5.31 2.68
N PRO A 122 19.77 5.66 1.84
CA PRO A 122 19.25 4.77 0.79
C PRO A 122 20.35 4.23 -0.14
N GLU A 123 21.38 5.04 -0.43
CA GLU A 123 22.52 4.71 -1.30
C GLU A 123 23.60 3.87 -0.60
N ASP A 124 23.52 3.71 0.73
CA ASP A 124 24.48 2.86 1.47
C ASP A 124 24.34 1.42 0.96
N PRO A 125 25.46 0.71 0.67
CA PRO A 125 25.43 -0.67 0.18
C PRO A 125 24.77 -1.67 1.16
N ARG A 126 24.57 -1.27 2.42
CA ARG A 126 23.85 -2.05 3.44
C ARG A 126 22.37 -1.74 3.51
N SER A 127 21.89 -0.68 2.84
CA SER A 127 20.48 -0.34 2.81
C SER A 127 19.65 -1.46 2.17
N TYR A 128 18.43 -1.62 2.61
CA TYR A 128 17.57 -2.67 2.04
C TYR A 128 17.28 -2.43 0.53
N TYR A 129 17.31 -1.20 0.05
CA TYR A 129 17.23 -0.87 -1.38
C TYR A 129 18.43 -1.41 -2.16
N SER A 130 19.66 -1.07 -1.70
CA SER A 130 20.91 -1.50 -2.35
C SER A 130 21.09 -3.02 -2.28
N VAL A 131 20.74 -3.63 -1.13
CA VAL A 131 20.80 -5.09 -0.95
C VAL A 131 19.83 -5.80 -1.86
N SER A 132 18.58 -5.33 -1.98
CA SER A 132 17.57 -5.92 -2.87
C SER A 132 18.03 -5.91 -4.33
N LYS A 133 18.57 -4.78 -4.79
CA LYS A 133 19.09 -4.64 -6.14
C LYS A 133 20.27 -5.59 -6.38
N ARG A 134 21.26 -5.59 -5.48
CA ARG A 134 22.43 -6.47 -5.57
C ARG A 134 22.03 -7.94 -5.60
N LEU A 135 21.13 -8.38 -4.70
CA LEU A 135 20.66 -9.76 -4.69
C LEU A 135 20.00 -10.15 -6.01
N SER A 136 19.27 -9.22 -6.64
CA SER A 136 18.65 -9.49 -7.94
C SER A 136 19.68 -9.62 -9.08
N GLU A 137 20.82 -8.95 -8.97
CA GLU A 137 21.91 -9.05 -9.96
C GLU A 137 22.75 -10.32 -9.74
N GLU A 138 22.93 -10.76 -8.50
CA GLU A 138 23.76 -11.91 -8.12
C GLU A 138 22.99 -13.25 -8.16
N THR A 139 21.65 -13.23 -8.04
CA THR A 139 20.83 -14.45 -7.99
C THR A 139 20.41 -14.88 -9.39
N PRO A 140 20.79 -16.06 -9.88
CA PRO A 140 20.36 -16.54 -11.18
C PRO A 140 18.85 -16.69 -11.28
N ASN A 141 18.28 -16.38 -12.46
CA ASN A 141 16.85 -16.47 -12.72
C ASN A 141 15.98 -15.69 -11.72
N SER A 142 16.44 -14.53 -11.26
CA SER A 142 15.70 -13.68 -10.35
C SER A 142 15.03 -12.51 -11.07
N TRP A 143 14.04 -11.95 -10.38
CA TRP A 143 13.34 -10.74 -10.78
C TRP A 143 13.15 -9.83 -9.58
N TYR A 144 13.65 -8.57 -9.69
CA TYR A 144 13.40 -7.51 -8.73
C TYR A 144 12.06 -6.85 -9.02
N VAL A 145 11.16 -6.88 -8.05
CA VAL A 145 9.77 -6.40 -8.21
C VAL A 145 9.69 -4.89 -8.35
N ASN A 146 10.45 -4.17 -7.49
CA ASN A 146 10.50 -2.71 -7.41
C ASN A 146 9.10 -2.09 -7.27
N GLN A 147 8.40 -2.35 -6.18
CA GLN A 147 7.03 -1.88 -5.94
C GLN A 147 6.84 -0.36 -6.06
N TYR A 148 7.91 0.42 -5.87
CA TYR A 148 7.85 1.88 -5.89
C TYR A 148 7.69 2.44 -7.32
N ASP A 149 8.34 1.80 -8.30
CA ASP A 149 8.40 2.32 -9.67
C ASP A 149 7.75 1.36 -10.70
N ASN A 150 7.37 0.16 -10.28
CA ASN A 150 6.70 -0.80 -11.14
C ASN A 150 5.27 -0.34 -11.49
N PRO A 151 4.96 -0.02 -12.77
CA PRO A 151 3.67 0.53 -13.17
C PRO A 151 2.50 -0.46 -12.97
N SER A 152 2.77 -1.76 -12.88
CA SER A 152 1.76 -2.77 -12.61
C SER A 152 1.14 -2.61 -11.21
N ASN A 153 1.83 -1.92 -10.30
CA ASN A 153 1.28 -1.55 -9.00
C ASN A 153 0.05 -0.63 -9.15
N SER A 154 0.21 0.52 -9.80
CA SER A 154 -0.92 1.43 -10.03
C SER A 154 -1.96 0.84 -10.99
N LEU A 155 -1.53 0.03 -11.95
CA LEU A 155 -2.42 -0.66 -12.89
C LEU A 155 -3.37 -1.64 -12.19
N ALA A 156 -2.91 -2.37 -11.17
CA ALA A 156 -3.75 -3.25 -10.36
C ALA A 156 -4.95 -2.50 -9.77
N HIS A 157 -4.71 -1.31 -9.23
CA HIS A 157 -5.75 -0.50 -8.60
C HIS A 157 -6.64 0.19 -9.62
N TYR A 158 -6.12 0.57 -10.79
CA TYR A 158 -6.91 1.07 -11.90
C TYR A 158 -7.88 0.01 -12.44
N GLN A 159 -7.41 -1.24 -12.58
CA GLN A 159 -8.20 -2.32 -13.17
C GLN A 159 -9.16 -3.00 -12.20
N GLN A 160 -8.88 -2.95 -10.88
CA GLN A 160 -9.66 -3.68 -9.88
C GLN A 160 -10.26 -2.76 -8.82
N THR A 161 -9.42 -2.08 -8.02
CA THR A 161 -9.88 -1.33 -6.84
C THR A 161 -10.77 -0.14 -7.21
N GLY A 162 -10.40 0.60 -8.25
CA GLY A 162 -11.19 1.72 -8.77
C GLY A 162 -12.58 1.28 -9.24
N PRO A 163 -12.70 0.29 -10.15
CA PRO A 163 -13.97 -0.29 -10.57
C PRO A 163 -14.84 -0.83 -9.41
N GLU A 164 -14.22 -1.53 -8.45
CA GLU A 164 -14.95 -2.02 -7.27
C GLU A 164 -15.58 -0.87 -6.48
N ILE A 165 -14.79 0.16 -6.15
CA ILE A 165 -15.28 1.34 -5.40
C ILE A 165 -16.40 2.03 -6.18
N TRP A 166 -16.22 2.26 -7.48
CA TRP A 166 -17.22 2.89 -8.33
C TRP A 166 -18.54 2.13 -8.32
N ASN A 167 -18.48 0.81 -8.54
CA ASN A 167 -19.66 -0.04 -8.59
C ASN A 167 -20.34 -0.17 -7.22
N GLN A 168 -19.56 -0.34 -6.15
CA GLN A 168 -20.08 -0.47 -4.78
C GLN A 168 -20.72 0.82 -4.25
N THR A 169 -20.38 1.98 -4.82
CA THR A 169 -20.97 3.27 -4.48
C THR A 169 -22.05 3.71 -5.47
N ASP A 170 -22.45 2.87 -6.44
CA ASP A 170 -23.35 3.23 -7.55
C ASP A 170 -22.89 4.51 -8.29
N GLY A 171 -21.58 4.74 -8.35
CA GLY A 171 -21.02 5.94 -8.96
C GLY A 171 -21.27 7.24 -8.19
N LYS A 172 -21.74 7.16 -6.94
CA LYS A 172 -22.08 8.35 -6.13
C LYS A 172 -20.95 8.84 -5.24
N ILE A 173 -19.78 8.22 -5.33
CA ILE A 173 -18.59 8.66 -4.59
C ILE A 173 -18.22 10.09 -4.97
N THR A 174 -17.96 10.93 -3.96
CA THR A 174 -17.54 12.32 -4.12
C THR A 174 -16.10 12.56 -3.69
N HIS A 175 -15.61 11.78 -2.72
CA HIS A 175 -14.27 11.91 -2.16
C HIS A 175 -13.65 10.52 -1.99
N PHE A 176 -12.40 10.37 -2.41
CA PHE A 176 -11.58 9.20 -2.14
C PHE A 176 -10.42 9.60 -1.24
N VAL A 177 -10.39 9.05 -0.02
CA VAL A 177 -9.39 9.35 1.00
C VAL A 177 -8.57 8.10 1.29
N VAL A 178 -7.24 8.19 1.17
CA VAL A 178 -6.38 7.01 1.31
C VAL A 178 -4.98 7.37 1.79
N GLY A 179 -4.38 6.52 2.62
CA GLY A 179 -2.96 6.62 2.99
C GLY A 179 -2.05 6.37 1.80
N VAL A 180 -0.97 7.13 1.68
CA VAL A 180 -0.04 7.07 0.56
C VAL A 180 1.32 6.56 1.00
N GLY A 181 1.74 5.41 0.46
CA GLY A 181 3.10 4.88 0.52
C GLY A 181 3.67 4.81 -0.90
N THR A 182 3.72 3.64 -1.53
CA THR A 182 4.23 3.50 -2.92
C THR A 182 3.48 4.30 -3.98
N GLY A 183 2.30 4.83 -3.66
CA GLY A 183 1.48 5.63 -4.57
C GLY A 183 0.55 4.84 -5.50
N GLY A 184 0.73 3.53 -5.61
CA GLY A 184 -0.05 2.72 -6.56
C GLY A 184 -1.55 2.81 -6.34
N THR A 185 -2.00 2.70 -5.09
CA THR A 185 -3.44 2.74 -4.76
C THR A 185 -4.06 4.08 -5.12
N ILE A 186 -3.48 5.18 -4.62
CA ILE A 186 -4.06 6.51 -4.84
C ILE A 186 -4.06 6.86 -6.32
N SER A 187 -2.98 6.60 -7.04
CA SER A 187 -2.84 6.94 -8.46
C SER A 187 -3.75 6.10 -9.36
N GLY A 188 -3.78 4.77 -9.13
CA GLY A 188 -4.61 3.87 -9.92
C GLY A 188 -6.11 4.13 -9.73
N VAL A 189 -6.54 4.26 -8.48
CA VAL A 189 -7.95 4.56 -8.15
C VAL A 189 -8.32 5.96 -8.63
N ALA A 190 -7.50 6.97 -8.37
CA ALA A 190 -7.76 8.35 -8.80
C ALA A 190 -7.91 8.44 -10.32
N LYS A 191 -7.03 7.81 -11.09
CA LYS A 191 -7.14 7.77 -12.55
C LYS A 191 -8.49 7.22 -12.98
N TYR A 192 -8.88 6.07 -12.46
CA TYR A 192 -10.17 5.45 -12.82
C TYR A 192 -11.37 6.32 -12.41
N LEU A 193 -11.38 6.83 -11.19
CA LEU A 193 -12.51 7.63 -10.69
C LEU A 193 -12.65 8.97 -11.41
N LYS A 194 -11.54 9.66 -11.68
CA LYS A 194 -11.57 10.94 -12.42
C LYS A 194 -11.92 10.76 -13.90
N GLU A 195 -11.64 9.61 -14.52
CA GLU A 195 -12.15 9.28 -15.86
C GLU A 195 -13.67 9.08 -15.87
N LYS A 196 -14.26 8.62 -14.75
CA LYS A 196 -15.73 8.50 -14.58
C LYS A 196 -16.39 9.82 -14.24
N ASN A 197 -15.81 10.56 -13.32
CA ASN A 197 -16.27 11.87 -12.88
C ASN A 197 -15.07 12.72 -12.42
N PRO A 198 -14.66 13.77 -13.18
CA PRO A 198 -13.49 14.59 -12.86
C PRO A 198 -13.66 15.43 -11.58
N ASP A 199 -14.89 15.60 -11.09
CA ASP A 199 -15.17 16.39 -9.88
C ASP A 199 -14.86 15.63 -8.58
N ILE A 200 -14.65 14.31 -8.64
CA ILE A 200 -14.30 13.50 -7.47
C ILE A 200 -12.98 14.00 -6.88
N LYS A 201 -13.01 14.31 -5.59
CA LYS A 201 -11.84 14.77 -4.84
C LYS A 201 -10.99 13.59 -4.39
N ILE A 202 -9.69 13.70 -4.57
CA ILE A 202 -8.70 12.68 -4.22
C ILE A 202 -7.80 13.25 -3.12
N TRP A 203 -7.89 12.69 -1.92
CA TRP A 203 -7.12 13.15 -0.77
C TRP A 203 -6.13 12.08 -0.30
N GLY A 204 -4.84 12.43 -0.33
CA GLY A 204 -3.76 11.61 0.19
C GLY A 204 -3.55 11.86 1.68
N ILE A 205 -3.43 10.80 2.46
CA ILE A 205 -3.04 10.89 3.86
C ILE A 205 -1.57 10.49 3.98
N ASP A 206 -0.81 11.42 4.52
CA ASP A 206 0.62 11.36 4.73
C ASP A 206 0.95 11.34 6.24
N THR A 207 2.20 11.13 6.59
CA THR A 207 2.67 11.19 7.98
C THR A 207 3.76 12.24 8.14
N TYR A 208 3.95 12.69 9.35
CA TYR A 208 5.11 13.52 9.70
C TYR A 208 6.39 12.69 9.57
N GLY A 209 7.41 13.23 8.95
CA GLY A 209 8.64 12.52 8.55
C GLY A 209 8.65 12.08 7.09
N SER A 210 7.58 12.34 6.33
CA SER A 210 7.45 12.06 4.90
C SER A 210 7.46 13.34 4.06
N VAL A 211 7.88 13.22 2.81
CA VAL A 211 8.05 14.34 1.86
C VAL A 211 6.80 14.68 1.04
N PHE A 212 5.76 13.85 1.02
CA PHE A 212 4.69 13.94 0.03
C PHE A 212 3.88 15.22 0.09
N LYS A 213 3.39 15.61 1.28
CA LYS A 213 2.58 16.84 1.41
C LYS A 213 3.36 18.05 0.95
N LYS A 214 4.59 18.23 1.42
CA LYS A 214 5.45 19.35 1.06
C LYS A 214 5.72 19.39 -0.44
N TYR A 215 6.05 18.25 -1.03
CA TYR A 215 6.29 18.15 -2.46
C TYR A 215 5.03 18.47 -3.28
N HIS A 216 3.87 17.94 -2.89
CA HIS A 216 2.61 18.23 -3.56
C HIS A 216 2.27 19.75 -3.56
N GLU A 217 2.48 20.42 -2.43
CA GLU A 217 2.14 21.84 -2.28
C GLU A 217 3.13 22.79 -2.97
N THR A 218 4.41 22.41 -3.07
CA THR A 218 5.48 23.32 -3.49
C THR A 218 6.27 22.87 -4.72
N GLY A 219 6.19 21.58 -5.09
CA GLY A 219 7.05 20.97 -6.09
C GLY A 219 8.50 20.79 -5.65
N ILE A 220 8.82 21.04 -4.37
CA ILE A 220 10.18 20.98 -3.84
C ILE A 220 10.32 19.72 -2.98
N PHE A 221 11.30 18.87 -3.30
CA PHE A 221 11.74 17.80 -2.43
C PHE A 221 12.59 18.41 -1.30
N ASP A 222 12.07 18.34 -0.07
CA ASP A 222 12.73 18.95 1.09
C ASP A 222 13.17 17.87 2.08
N GLU A 223 14.47 17.59 2.12
CA GLU A 223 15.08 16.61 3.01
C GLU A 223 14.85 16.92 4.50
N LYS A 224 14.51 18.16 4.87
CA LYS A 224 14.18 18.54 6.24
C LYS A 224 12.86 17.95 6.73
N GLU A 225 12.00 17.53 5.81
CA GLU A 225 10.78 16.79 6.14
C GLU A 225 11.07 15.34 6.57
N ILE A 226 12.28 14.82 6.30
CA ILE A 226 12.66 13.42 6.54
C ILE A 226 13.18 13.25 7.96
N TYR A 227 12.41 12.52 8.76
CA TYR A 227 12.82 12.10 10.10
C TYR A 227 12.04 10.84 10.53
N PRO A 228 12.53 10.07 11.53
CA PRO A 228 11.90 8.82 11.91
C PRO A 228 10.46 8.98 12.38
N TYR A 229 9.59 8.08 11.94
CA TYR A 229 8.19 7.92 12.36
C TYR A 229 7.86 6.43 12.56
N ILE A 230 6.73 6.13 13.21
CA ILE A 230 6.34 4.76 13.61
C ILE A 230 5.24 4.20 12.70
N THR A 231 4.40 5.06 12.13
CA THR A 231 3.29 4.63 11.28
C THR A 231 3.82 3.89 10.05
N GLU A 232 3.34 2.67 9.82
CA GLU A 232 3.79 1.81 8.75
C GLU A 232 2.85 1.87 7.54
N GLY A 233 3.41 1.72 6.33
CA GLY A 233 2.66 1.59 5.09
C GLY A 233 2.15 2.89 4.48
N ILE A 234 2.46 4.03 5.09
CA ILE A 234 2.26 5.38 4.54
C ILE A 234 3.48 6.23 4.80
N GLY A 235 3.65 7.27 3.97
CA GLY A 235 4.81 8.16 4.02
C GLY A 235 6.07 7.54 3.43
N GLU A 236 6.89 8.37 2.79
CA GLU A 236 8.18 7.96 2.21
C GLU A 236 9.20 9.10 2.32
N ASP A 237 10.47 8.75 2.22
CA ASP A 237 11.62 9.64 2.12
C ASP A 237 12.15 9.76 0.67
N ILE A 238 11.41 9.22 -0.27
CA ILE A 238 11.64 9.26 -1.72
C ILE A 238 10.36 9.69 -2.45
N LEU A 239 10.45 9.94 -3.74
CA LEU A 239 9.31 10.17 -4.63
C LEU A 239 9.12 8.97 -5.56
N PRO A 240 8.25 7.99 -5.21
CA PRO A 240 8.00 6.85 -6.08
C PRO A 240 7.38 7.27 -7.41
N GLU A 241 7.78 6.64 -8.53
CA GLU A 241 7.21 6.91 -9.85
C GLU A 241 5.70 6.57 -9.92
N ASN A 242 5.23 5.67 -9.06
CA ASN A 242 3.82 5.33 -8.96
C ASN A 242 2.95 6.44 -8.36
N VAL A 243 3.52 7.49 -7.73
CA VAL A 243 2.72 8.62 -7.23
C VAL A 243 2.46 9.63 -8.32
N ASN A 244 1.25 9.68 -8.83
CA ASN A 244 0.84 10.73 -9.76
C ASN A 244 0.23 11.92 -9.01
N PHE A 245 1.08 12.85 -8.57
CA PHE A 245 0.69 14.03 -7.82
C PHE A 245 -0.35 14.92 -8.53
N LYS A 246 -0.42 14.88 -9.86
CA LYS A 246 -1.39 15.67 -10.65
C LYS A 246 -2.84 15.20 -10.48
N LEU A 247 -3.06 13.96 -10.04
CA LEU A 247 -4.39 13.41 -9.81
C LEU A 247 -4.88 13.65 -8.38
N ILE A 248 -4.00 14.11 -7.49
CA ILE A 248 -4.28 14.28 -6.06
C ILE A 248 -4.66 15.74 -5.81
N ASP A 249 -5.83 15.97 -5.22
CA ASP A 249 -6.33 17.32 -4.96
C ASP A 249 -5.74 17.90 -3.66
N GLN A 250 -5.46 17.05 -2.66
CA GLN A 250 -4.95 17.51 -1.36
C GLN A 250 -4.19 16.39 -0.62
N PHE A 251 -3.19 16.78 0.17
CA PHE A 251 -2.54 15.94 1.17
C PHE A 251 -2.78 16.46 2.57
N GLU A 252 -2.96 15.53 3.52
CA GLU A 252 -3.04 15.85 4.95
C GLU A 252 -2.08 14.97 5.74
N LYS A 253 -1.36 15.57 6.72
CA LYS A 253 -0.44 14.83 7.60
C LYS A 253 -1.12 14.44 8.90
N VAL A 254 -0.83 13.20 9.34
CA VAL A 254 -1.30 12.66 10.62
C VAL A 254 -0.11 12.26 11.48
N THR A 255 -0.18 12.55 12.78
CA THR A 255 0.86 12.15 13.74
C THR A 255 0.78 10.65 14.05
N ASP A 256 1.90 10.04 14.41
CA ASP A 256 1.95 8.64 14.90
C ASP A 256 0.99 8.38 16.05
N LYS A 257 0.92 9.34 16.99
CA LYS A 257 0.01 9.27 18.13
C LYS A 257 -1.45 9.20 17.69
N ASP A 258 -1.84 10.07 16.76
CA ASP A 258 -3.22 10.08 16.27
C ASP A 258 -3.53 8.83 15.45
N ALA A 259 -2.60 8.38 14.62
CA ALA A 259 -2.74 7.13 13.86
C ALA A 259 -3.01 5.95 14.82
N ALA A 260 -2.22 5.81 15.90
CA ALA A 260 -2.40 4.76 16.89
C ALA A 260 -3.72 4.88 17.67
N LEU A 261 -4.12 6.11 18.05
CA LEU A 261 -5.37 6.36 18.77
C LEU A 261 -6.58 6.01 17.91
N TYR A 262 -6.58 6.41 16.66
CA TYR A 262 -7.71 6.16 15.75
C TYR A 262 -7.78 4.71 15.28
N THR A 263 -6.66 3.99 15.22
CA THR A 263 -6.65 2.53 15.05
C THR A 263 -7.42 1.82 16.18
N ARG A 264 -7.17 2.23 17.43
CA ARG A 264 -7.88 1.71 18.60
C ARG A 264 -9.36 2.09 18.61
N LYS A 265 -9.69 3.32 18.17
CA LYS A 265 -11.07 3.75 18.03
C LYS A 265 -11.83 2.95 16.98
N LEU A 266 -11.23 2.72 15.80
CA LEU A 266 -11.79 1.85 14.78
C LEU A 266 -12.16 0.47 15.34
N ALA A 267 -11.26 -0.14 16.12
CA ALA A 267 -11.52 -1.44 16.71
C ALA A 267 -12.66 -1.39 17.76
N ARG A 268 -12.68 -0.37 18.62
CA ARG A 268 -13.62 -0.28 19.76
C ARG A 268 -15.00 0.24 19.37
N GLU A 269 -15.06 1.16 18.43
CA GLU A 269 -16.27 1.91 18.11
C GLU A 269 -16.95 1.41 16.83
N GLU A 270 -16.18 0.80 15.90
CA GLU A 270 -16.68 0.30 14.61
C GLU A 270 -16.49 -1.22 14.44
N GLY A 271 -15.78 -1.90 15.34
CA GLY A 271 -15.47 -3.32 15.23
C GLY A 271 -14.46 -3.65 14.11
N VAL A 272 -13.73 -2.67 13.59
CA VAL A 272 -12.75 -2.83 12.52
C VAL A 272 -11.36 -2.94 13.13
N PHE A 273 -10.83 -4.17 13.19
CA PHE A 273 -9.46 -4.43 13.66
C PHE A 273 -8.49 -4.30 12.47
N ALA A 274 -7.67 -3.26 12.49
CA ALA A 274 -6.80 -2.89 11.38
C ALA A 274 -5.47 -2.26 11.86
N GLY A 275 -4.53 -2.02 10.94
CA GLY A 275 -3.23 -1.42 11.24
C GLY A 275 -3.28 0.11 11.44
N ASN A 276 -2.15 0.68 11.88
CA ASN A 276 -2.02 2.11 12.19
C ASN A 276 -2.22 3.03 10.98
N SER A 277 -1.89 2.60 9.77
CA SER A 277 -2.20 3.34 8.54
C SER A 277 -3.70 3.53 8.31
N CYS A 278 -4.54 2.59 8.76
CA CYS A 278 -6.00 2.72 8.69
C CYS A 278 -6.50 3.79 9.69
N GLY A 279 -5.93 3.82 10.90
CA GLY A 279 -6.18 4.89 11.87
C GLY A 279 -5.75 6.26 11.33
N ALA A 280 -4.62 6.34 10.66
CA ALA A 280 -4.16 7.55 10.00
C ALA A 280 -5.15 8.02 8.92
N ALA A 281 -5.63 7.11 8.06
CA ALA A 281 -6.60 7.43 7.01
C ALA A 281 -7.89 8.03 7.59
N VAL A 282 -8.44 7.42 8.65
CA VAL A 282 -9.64 7.93 9.34
C VAL A 282 -9.38 9.27 10.03
N LYS A 283 -8.23 9.41 10.72
CA LYS A 283 -7.89 10.68 11.37
C LYS A 283 -7.71 11.80 10.35
N GLY A 284 -7.03 11.53 9.24
CA GLY A 284 -6.84 12.52 8.16
C GLY A 284 -8.16 12.96 7.55
N LEU A 285 -9.09 12.02 7.32
CA LEU A 285 -10.44 12.34 6.88
C LEU A 285 -11.15 13.27 7.89
N LEU A 286 -11.04 13.01 9.19
CA LEU A 286 -11.64 13.84 10.23
C LEU A 286 -11.01 15.24 10.34
N GLN A 287 -9.72 15.40 10.03
CA GLN A 287 -9.06 16.70 9.96
C GLN A 287 -9.62 17.55 8.81
N LEU A 288 -10.09 16.90 7.76
CA LEU A 288 -10.66 17.52 6.57
C LEU A 288 -12.19 17.65 6.60
N LYS A 289 -12.83 17.39 7.75
CA LYS A 289 -14.29 17.31 7.88
C LYS A 289 -15.05 18.57 7.42
N GLU A 290 -14.43 19.75 7.53
CA GLU A 290 -15.05 21.02 7.11
C GLU A 290 -15.18 21.16 5.58
N HIS A 291 -14.60 20.24 4.82
CA HIS A 291 -14.70 20.19 3.36
C HIS A 291 -15.88 19.34 2.85
N PHE A 292 -16.62 18.72 3.77
CA PHE A 292 -17.78 17.90 3.41
C PHE A 292 -19.12 18.66 3.45
#